data_e8af4540243605283069aac75769737e
#
_entry.id   e8af4540243605283069aac75769737e
#
_cell.length_a   1.000
_cell.length_b   1.000
_cell.length_c   1.000
_cell.angle_alpha   90.00
_cell.angle_beta   90.00
_cell.angle_gamma   90.00
#
_symmetry.space_group_name_H-M   'P 1'
#
loop_
_entity.id
_entity.type
_entity.pdbx_description
1 polymer ?
#
loop_
_entity_poly.entity_id
_entity_poly.type
_entity_poly.pdbx_seq_one_letter_code
_entity_poly.pdbx_strand_id
1 'polypeptide(L)'
;LKRHAPATARNSEPLAEVLAGELPNEGLVLEIASGTGEHAVFMARRFPALDWQPSDCATDALHSVDAWAQEAGLANLRPAIALDAAAGDWLVESADAVLCVNMVHISPWQATVGLFEGAGRVLASGAPLILYGPFLEADVDPALSNLAFDESLKARDRAWGLRNVADLDALAEARNLNRTAHHEMPANNLVLVYRKD
;
A
#
# COMPACT_ATOMS: atom_id res chain seq x y z
N LEU A 1 11.71 -18.59 -2.61
CA LEU A 1 12.51 -18.44 -1.37
C LEU A 1 11.99 -17.19 -0.63
N LYS A 2 11.71 -17.30 0.68
CA LYS A 2 11.25 -16.15 1.48
C LYS A 2 12.26 -15.00 1.46
N ARG A 3 11.75 -13.81 1.22
CA ARG A 3 12.53 -12.55 1.29
C ARG A 3 12.22 -11.85 2.61
N HIS A 4 13.12 -11.00 3.06
CA HIS A 4 12.98 -10.24 4.31
C HIS A 4 13.26 -8.75 4.05
N ALA A 5 12.46 -7.90 4.68
CA ALA A 5 12.64 -6.45 4.66
C ALA A 5 12.76 -5.93 6.10
N PRO A 6 13.94 -5.44 6.53
CA PRO A 6 14.13 -4.96 7.90
C PRO A 6 13.19 -3.81 8.32
N ALA A 7 12.64 -3.06 7.36
CA ALA A 7 11.66 -2.01 7.62
C ALA A 7 10.33 -2.57 8.10
N THR A 8 9.91 -3.74 7.61
CA THR A 8 8.62 -4.37 7.95
C THR A 8 8.48 -4.59 9.44
N ALA A 9 9.50 -5.16 10.07
CA ALA A 9 9.47 -5.41 11.52
C ALA A 9 9.29 -4.13 12.38
N ARG A 10 9.71 -2.96 11.85
CA ARG A 10 9.62 -1.69 12.57
C ARG A 10 8.29 -0.97 12.38
N ASN A 11 7.66 -1.12 11.22
CA ASN A 11 6.46 -0.36 10.86
C ASN A 11 5.15 -1.16 10.93
N SER A 12 5.21 -2.48 11.02
CA SER A 12 4.00 -3.32 11.01
C SER A 12 3.05 -3.03 12.15
N GLU A 13 3.53 -2.96 13.40
CA GLU A 13 2.66 -2.70 14.56
C GLU A 13 2.09 -1.27 14.55
N PRO A 14 2.89 -0.19 14.38
CA PRO A 14 2.34 1.15 14.27
C PRO A 14 1.34 1.30 13.10
N LEU A 15 1.60 0.66 11.97
CA LEU A 15 0.68 0.67 10.83
C LEU A 15 -0.63 -0.05 11.19
N ALA A 16 -0.55 -1.22 11.84
CA ALA A 16 -1.73 -1.98 12.24
C ALA A 16 -2.61 -1.21 13.25
N GLU A 17 -2.02 -0.43 14.16
CA GLU A 17 -2.77 0.43 15.09
C GLU A 17 -3.63 1.45 14.33
N VAL A 18 -3.09 2.10 13.30
CA VAL A 18 -3.84 3.04 12.45
C VAL A 18 -4.88 2.28 11.62
N LEU A 19 -4.50 1.17 11.01
CA LEU A 19 -5.40 0.35 10.19
C LEU A 19 -6.62 -0.16 10.98
N ALA A 20 -6.50 -0.40 12.28
CA ALA A 20 -7.62 -0.82 13.13
C ALA A 20 -8.77 0.21 13.18
N GLY A 21 -8.47 1.50 12.96
CA GLY A 21 -9.48 2.56 12.89
C GLY A 21 -9.99 2.86 11.47
N GLU A 22 -9.26 2.43 10.44
CA GLU A 22 -9.51 2.82 9.05
C GLU A 22 -10.08 1.68 8.20
N LEU A 23 -9.74 0.42 8.51
CA LEU A 23 -10.25 -0.76 7.79
C LEU A 23 -11.70 -1.08 8.19
N PRO A 24 -12.47 -1.72 7.31
CA PRO A 24 -13.77 -2.27 7.66
C PRO A 24 -13.64 -3.42 8.69
N ASN A 25 -14.74 -3.77 9.36
CA ASN A 25 -14.75 -4.84 10.36
C ASN A 25 -14.65 -6.25 9.73
N GLU A 26 -15.07 -6.40 8.49
CA GLU A 26 -15.07 -7.64 7.70
C GLU A 26 -14.94 -7.31 6.21
N GLY A 27 -14.63 -8.28 5.37
CA GLY A 27 -14.52 -8.13 3.93
C GLY A 27 -13.11 -8.38 3.40
N LEU A 28 -12.84 -7.93 2.18
CA LEU A 28 -11.62 -8.18 1.43
C LEU A 28 -10.70 -6.95 1.44
N VAL A 29 -9.49 -7.11 1.97
CA VAL A 29 -8.40 -6.13 1.81
C VAL A 29 -7.50 -6.58 0.65
N LEU A 30 -7.40 -5.77 -0.39
CA LEU A 30 -6.45 -5.97 -1.48
C LEU A 30 -5.16 -5.21 -1.16
N GLU A 31 -4.06 -5.92 -0.96
CA GLU A 31 -2.74 -5.32 -0.77
C GLU A 31 -1.98 -5.25 -2.10
N ILE A 32 -1.63 -4.04 -2.51
CA ILE A 32 -0.90 -3.79 -3.75
C ILE A 32 0.60 -3.74 -3.47
N ALA A 33 1.37 -4.49 -4.27
CA ALA A 33 2.83 -4.61 -4.16
C ALA A 33 3.28 -5.12 -2.78
N SER A 34 2.85 -6.32 -2.43
CA SER A 34 3.12 -6.97 -1.14
C SER A 34 4.59 -7.33 -0.90
N GLY A 35 5.44 -7.24 -1.92
CA GLY A 35 6.89 -7.32 -1.85
C GLY A 35 7.40 -8.62 -1.22
N THR A 36 7.84 -8.56 0.04
CA THR A 36 8.36 -9.75 0.74
C THR A 36 7.25 -10.68 1.24
N GLY A 37 6.03 -10.16 1.48
CA GLY A 37 4.91 -10.89 2.07
C GLY A 37 4.82 -10.81 3.60
N GLU A 38 5.81 -10.19 4.25
CA GLU A 38 5.83 -10.08 5.72
C GLU A 38 4.67 -9.23 6.24
N HIS A 39 4.33 -8.11 5.57
CA HIS A 39 3.16 -7.29 5.93
C HIS A 39 1.87 -8.09 5.76
N ALA A 40 1.68 -8.78 4.64
CA ALA A 40 0.47 -9.57 4.39
C ALA A 40 0.20 -10.59 5.50
N VAL A 41 1.23 -11.34 5.92
CA VAL A 41 1.11 -12.30 7.03
C VAL A 41 0.83 -11.61 8.36
N PHE A 42 1.54 -10.52 8.65
CA PHE A 42 1.35 -9.77 9.89
C PHE A 42 -0.08 -9.22 9.99
N MET A 43 -0.57 -8.58 8.93
CA MET A 43 -1.88 -7.94 8.88
C MET A 43 -3.02 -8.98 8.89
N ALA A 44 -2.90 -10.07 8.12
CA ALA A 44 -3.88 -11.15 8.15
C ALA A 44 -4.02 -11.78 9.55
N ARG A 45 -2.91 -11.93 10.27
CA ARG A 45 -2.94 -12.40 11.67
C ARG A 45 -3.58 -11.38 12.62
N ARG A 46 -3.33 -10.12 12.41
CA ARG A 46 -3.82 -9.00 13.25
C ARG A 46 -5.31 -8.74 13.05
N PHE A 47 -5.82 -8.98 11.83
CA PHE A 47 -7.21 -8.74 11.41
C PHE A 47 -7.89 -10.03 10.95
N PRO A 48 -8.20 -10.97 11.85
CA PRO A 48 -8.69 -12.31 11.48
C PRO A 48 -10.10 -12.34 10.85
N ALA A 49 -10.87 -11.26 10.97
CA ALA A 49 -12.17 -11.11 10.33
C ALA A 49 -12.10 -10.58 8.89
N LEU A 50 -10.92 -10.12 8.45
CA LEU A 50 -10.69 -9.64 7.09
C LEU A 50 -9.98 -10.71 6.25
N ASP A 51 -10.47 -10.94 5.05
CA ASP A 51 -9.75 -11.69 4.02
C ASP A 51 -8.64 -10.80 3.46
N TRP A 52 -7.42 -11.32 3.43
CA TRP A 52 -6.25 -10.58 2.93
C TRP A 52 -5.82 -11.14 1.58
N GLN A 53 -5.89 -10.31 0.53
CA GLN A 53 -5.46 -10.65 -0.81
C GLN A 53 -4.17 -9.91 -1.15
N PRO A 54 -3.01 -10.54 -1.01
CA PRO A 54 -1.75 -9.95 -1.45
C PRO A 54 -1.62 -9.98 -2.96
N SER A 55 -0.90 -8.99 -3.51
CA SER A 55 -0.60 -8.94 -4.93
C SER A 55 0.76 -8.29 -5.19
N ASP A 56 1.39 -8.65 -6.31
CA ASP A 56 2.62 -8.03 -6.80
C ASP A 56 2.78 -8.25 -8.31
N CYS A 57 3.53 -7.38 -8.98
CA CYS A 57 3.87 -7.56 -10.40
C CYS A 57 5.11 -8.44 -10.61
N ALA A 58 5.96 -8.60 -9.60
CA ALA A 58 7.22 -9.34 -9.70
C ALA A 58 7.03 -10.80 -9.27
N THR A 59 7.38 -11.74 -10.14
CA THR A 59 7.25 -13.19 -9.89
C THR A 59 8.01 -13.65 -8.63
N ASP A 60 9.17 -13.08 -8.37
CA ASP A 60 9.97 -13.42 -7.18
C ASP A 60 9.34 -12.90 -5.88
N ALA A 61 8.61 -11.77 -5.92
CA ALA A 61 7.79 -11.28 -4.83
C ALA A 61 6.60 -12.22 -4.57
N LEU A 62 5.86 -12.61 -5.61
CA LEU A 62 4.75 -13.58 -5.49
C LEU A 62 5.20 -14.87 -4.83
N HIS A 63 6.33 -15.44 -5.27
CA HIS A 63 6.89 -16.65 -4.65
C HIS A 63 7.28 -16.44 -3.17
N SER A 64 7.75 -15.26 -2.81
CA SER A 64 8.07 -14.94 -1.42
C SER A 64 6.81 -14.82 -0.57
N VAL A 65 5.79 -14.12 -1.05
CA VAL A 65 4.49 -13.99 -0.39
C VAL A 65 3.87 -15.37 -0.14
N ASP A 66 3.82 -16.22 -1.16
CA ASP A 66 3.25 -17.57 -1.05
C ASP A 66 4.04 -18.44 -0.06
N ALA A 67 5.36 -18.32 -0.02
CA ALA A 67 6.19 -19.05 0.94
C ALA A 67 5.93 -18.59 2.39
N TRP A 68 5.71 -17.29 2.61
CA TRP A 68 5.30 -16.75 3.90
C TRP A 68 3.89 -17.18 4.28
N ALA A 69 2.93 -17.14 3.35
CA ALA A 69 1.55 -17.53 3.56
C ALA A 69 1.44 -19.02 3.93
N GLN A 70 2.17 -19.89 3.20
CA GLN A 70 2.21 -21.32 3.46
C GLN A 70 2.73 -21.64 4.86
N GLU A 71 3.81 -20.97 5.31
CA GLU A 71 4.36 -21.18 6.65
C GLU A 71 3.42 -20.66 7.74
N ALA A 72 2.75 -19.53 7.49
CA ALA A 72 1.84 -18.92 8.45
C ALA A 72 0.55 -19.71 8.66
N GLY A 73 0.06 -20.42 7.63
CA GLY A 73 -1.11 -21.27 7.67
C GLY A 73 -2.41 -20.53 8.06
N LEU A 74 -2.53 -19.24 7.73
CA LEU A 74 -3.69 -18.41 8.07
C LEU A 74 -4.81 -18.62 7.05
N ALA A 75 -6.00 -18.97 7.52
CA ALA A 75 -7.15 -19.26 6.66
C ALA A 75 -7.69 -18.04 5.90
N ASN A 76 -7.46 -16.84 6.45
CA ASN A 76 -7.87 -15.56 5.87
C ASN A 76 -6.78 -14.89 4.99
N LEU A 77 -5.63 -15.53 4.80
CA LEU A 77 -4.60 -15.05 3.89
C LEU A 77 -4.65 -15.86 2.58
N ARG A 78 -5.07 -15.19 1.52
CA ARG A 78 -5.22 -15.80 0.19
C ARG A 78 -3.87 -15.97 -0.51
N PRO A 79 -3.75 -16.89 -1.48
CA PRO A 79 -2.59 -16.94 -2.37
C PRO A 79 -2.37 -15.61 -3.08
N ALA A 80 -1.10 -15.25 -3.30
CA ALA A 80 -0.77 -14.00 -3.97
C ALA A 80 -1.21 -14.02 -5.44
N ILE A 81 -1.69 -12.89 -5.94
CA ILE A 81 -2.07 -12.73 -7.35
C ILE A 81 -1.10 -11.81 -8.09
N ALA A 82 -0.86 -12.10 -9.36
CA ALA A 82 -0.11 -11.22 -10.24
C ALA A 82 -0.96 -9.99 -10.56
N LEU A 83 -0.47 -8.80 -10.18
CA LEU A 83 -1.13 -7.53 -10.42
C LEU A 83 -0.07 -6.45 -10.61
N ASP A 84 -0.11 -5.79 -11.76
CA ASP A 84 0.65 -4.57 -12.02
C ASP A 84 -0.26 -3.37 -11.75
N ALA A 85 0.11 -2.53 -10.79
CA ALA A 85 -0.65 -1.33 -10.47
C ALA A 85 -0.81 -0.38 -11.67
N ALA A 86 0.18 -0.34 -12.57
CA ALA A 86 0.15 0.49 -13.78
C ALA A 86 -0.77 -0.06 -14.88
N ALA A 87 -1.15 -1.34 -14.81
CA ALA A 87 -2.07 -1.93 -15.78
C ALA A 87 -3.52 -1.51 -15.51
N GLY A 88 -4.28 -1.27 -16.58
CA GLY A 88 -5.68 -0.83 -16.46
C GLY A 88 -6.66 -1.93 -16.05
N ASP A 89 -6.27 -3.21 -16.10
CA ASP A 89 -7.11 -4.39 -15.92
C ASP A 89 -6.69 -5.20 -14.69
N TRP A 90 -7.05 -4.74 -13.52
CA TRP A 90 -6.94 -5.59 -12.34
C TRP A 90 -7.98 -6.70 -12.41
N LEU A 91 -7.55 -7.95 -12.21
CA LEU A 91 -8.44 -9.13 -12.21
C LEU A 91 -9.33 -9.24 -10.95
N VAL A 92 -9.26 -8.25 -10.07
CA VAL A 92 -10.10 -8.11 -8.87
C VAL A 92 -11.30 -7.24 -9.21
N GLU A 93 -12.50 -7.77 -9.04
CA GLU A 93 -13.75 -7.06 -9.36
C GLU A 93 -14.16 -6.06 -8.27
N SER A 94 -13.93 -6.42 -7.00
CA SER A 94 -14.26 -5.57 -5.86
C SER A 94 -13.34 -5.83 -4.67
N ALA A 95 -13.15 -4.81 -3.84
CA ALA A 95 -12.47 -4.90 -2.55
C ALA A 95 -13.13 -3.95 -1.54
N ASP A 96 -13.11 -4.32 -0.27
CA ASP A 96 -13.64 -3.51 0.83
C ASP A 96 -12.59 -2.52 1.37
N ALA A 97 -11.32 -2.75 1.05
CA ALA A 97 -10.23 -1.81 1.23
C ALA A 97 -9.08 -2.11 0.25
N VAL A 98 -8.32 -1.10 -0.12
CA VAL A 98 -7.05 -1.23 -0.85
C VAL A 98 -5.93 -0.66 0.01
N LEU A 99 -4.87 -1.44 0.23
CA LEU A 99 -3.67 -1.03 0.97
C LEU A 99 -2.45 -1.04 0.05
N CYS A 100 -1.64 0.02 0.11
CA CYS A 100 -0.38 0.12 -0.61
C CYS A 100 0.72 0.67 0.30
N VAL A 101 1.75 -0.14 0.56
CA VAL A 101 2.86 0.20 1.45
C VAL A 101 4.12 0.48 0.64
N ASN A 102 4.59 1.73 0.65
CA ASN A 102 5.82 2.22 0.00
C ASN A 102 5.90 2.13 -1.54
N MET A 103 5.05 1.38 -2.24
CA MET A 103 5.17 1.13 -3.67
C MET A 103 5.24 2.42 -4.50
N VAL A 104 4.43 3.43 -4.17
CA VAL A 104 4.35 4.69 -4.93
C VAL A 104 5.69 5.43 -5.04
N HIS A 105 6.61 5.21 -4.10
CA HIS A 105 7.93 5.84 -4.08
C HIS A 105 8.99 5.04 -4.85
N ILE A 106 8.81 3.72 -4.94
CA ILE A 106 9.75 2.76 -5.54
C ILE A 106 9.22 2.18 -6.85
N SER A 107 8.44 2.99 -7.55
CA SER A 107 7.86 2.68 -8.86
C SER A 107 7.77 3.94 -9.72
N PRO A 108 7.63 3.83 -11.05
CA PRO A 108 7.31 4.97 -11.91
C PRO A 108 5.96 5.61 -11.53
N TRP A 109 5.80 6.91 -11.80
CA TRP A 109 4.55 7.66 -11.53
C TRP A 109 3.31 6.99 -12.10
N GLN A 110 3.44 6.32 -13.24
CA GLN A 110 2.34 5.59 -13.87
C GLN A 110 1.73 4.51 -12.97
N ALA A 111 2.53 3.87 -12.11
CA ALA A 111 2.01 2.90 -11.13
C ALA A 111 1.14 3.59 -10.06
N THR A 112 1.49 4.83 -9.67
CA THR A 112 0.65 5.63 -8.76
C THR A 112 -0.67 6.02 -9.44
N VAL A 113 -0.63 6.47 -10.70
CA VAL A 113 -1.85 6.78 -11.47
C VAL A 113 -2.75 5.54 -11.56
N GLY A 114 -2.19 4.39 -11.97
CA GLY A 114 -2.93 3.14 -12.09
C GLY A 114 -3.46 2.62 -10.75
N LEU A 115 -2.74 2.86 -9.64
CA LEU A 115 -3.23 2.53 -8.29
C LEU A 115 -4.54 3.27 -7.98
N PHE A 116 -4.60 4.58 -8.22
CA PHE A 116 -5.81 5.37 -7.98
C PHE A 116 -6.94 5.01 -8.96
N GLU A 117 -6.62 4.69 -10.22
CA GLU A 117 -7.59 4.21 -11.21
C GLU A 117 -8.20 2.87 -10.80
N GLY A 118 -7.35 1.91 -10.43
CA GLY A 118 -7.77 0.60 -9.99
C GLY A 118 -8.59 0.66 -8.70
N ALA A 119 -8.11 1.39 -7.69
CA ALA A 119 -8.84 1.60 -6.44
C ALA A 119 -10.21 2.26 -6.68
N GLY A 120 -10.26 3.31 -7.51
CA GLY A 120 -11.52 3.97 -7.89
C GLY A 120 -12.53 3.03 -8.55
N ARG A 121 -12.08 1.96 -9.20
CA ARG A 121 -12.93 0.95 -9.83
C ARG A 121 -13.40 -0.14 -8.88
N VAL A 122 -12.49 -0.68 -8.04
CA VAL A 122 -12.79 -1.85 -7.21
C VAL A 122 -13.42 -1.51 -5.86
N LEU A 123 -13.23 -0.28 -5.36
CA LEU A 123 -13.78 0.16 -4.08
C LEU A 123 -15.25 0.57 -4.22
N ALA A 124 -16.07 0.16 -3.27
CA ALA A 124 -17.43 0.68 -3.10
C ALA A 124 -17.41 2.05 -2.41
N SER A 125 -18.54 2.77 -2.43
CA SER A 125 -18.70 4.03 -1.69
C SER A 125 -18.36 3.87 -0.21
N GLY A 126 -17.59 4.79 0.35
CA GLY A 126 -17.07 4.76 1.72
C GLY A 126 -15.84 3.89 1.95
N ALA A 127 -15.51 2.98 1.03
CA ALA A 127 -14.36 2.08 1.19
C ALA A 127 -13.02 2.81 0.99
N PRO A 128 -11.97 2.47 1.79
CA PRO A 128 -10.71 3.20 1.80
C PRO A 128 -9.68 2.67 0.81
N LEU A 129 -8.97 3.60 0.16
CA LEU A 129 -7.61 3.41 -0.34
C LEU A 129 -6.65 3.96 0.73
N ILE A 130 -5.73 3.15 1.21
CA ILE A 130 -4.78 3.50 2.26
C ILE A 130 -3.36 3.41 1.72
N LEU A 131 -2.62 4.50 1.83
CA LEU A 131 -1.21 4.60 1.43
C LEU A 131 -0.34 4.79 2.67
N TYR A 132 0.79 4.08 2.74
CA TYR A 132 1.83 4.27 3.75
C TYR A 132 3.17 4.57 3.08
N GLY A 133 3.88 5.56 3.59
CA GLY A 133 5.25 5.88 3.17
C GLY A 133 5.68 7.29 3.56
N PRO A 134 6.89 7.70 3.14
CA PRO A 134 7.41 9.05 3.34
C PRO A 134 6.93 9.96 2.20
N PHE A 135 6.00 10.85 2.47
CA PHE A 135 5.46 11.79 1.48
C PHE A 135 6.06 13.19 1.68
N LEU A 136 5.92 14.04 0.66
CA LEU A 136 6.25 15.47 0.72
C LEU A 136 4.95 16.27 0.87
N GLU A 137 4.97 17.26 1.75
CA GLU A 137 3.85 18.18 2.00
C GLU A 137 4.29 19.61 1.69
N ALA A 138 3.40 20.41 1.09
CA ALA A 138 3.74 21.74 0.55
C ALA A 138 4.26 22.72 1.61
N ASP A 139 3.69 22.67 2.82
CA ASP A 139 3.96 23.60 3.90
C ASP A 139 4.82 23.02 5.03
N VAL A 140 5.45 21.86 4.77
CA VAL A 140 6.30 21.17 5.75
C VAL A 140 7.69 20.95 5.17
N ASP A 141 8.71 21.42 5.86
CA ASP A 141 10.09 21.15 5.49
C ASP A 141 10.37 19.64 5.58
N PRO A 142 10.81 19.00 4.50
CA PRO A 142 11.06 17.56 4.53
C PRO A 142 12.16 17.21 5.53
N ALA A 143 11.98 16.15 6.30
CA ALA A 143 13.03 15.62 7.16
C ALA A 143 14.27 15.24 6.34
N LEU A 144 15.46 15.48 6.89
CA LEU A 144 16.74 15.16 6.21
C LEU A 144 16.84 13.68 5.81
N SER A 145 16.25 12.78 6.63
CA SER A 145 16.17 11.34 6.30
C SER A 145 15.32 11.07 5.05
N ASN A 146 14.24 11.81 4.86
CA ASN A 146 13.37 11.68 3.69
C ASN A 146 14.06 12.23 2.44
N LEU A 147 14.78 13.34 2.54
CA LEU A 147 15.58 13.87 1.44
C LEU A 147 16.68 12.89 1.01
N ALA A 148 17.43 12.33 1.96
CA ALA A 148 18.45 11.33 1.67
C ALA A 148 17.84 10.05 1.05
N PHE A 149 16.65 9.64 1.49
CA PHE A 149 15.93 8.52 0.91
C PHE A 149 15.50 8.81 -0.53
N ASP A 150 14.94 9.99 -0.79
CA ASP A 150 14.55 10.43 -2.15
C ASP A 150 15.75 10.43 -3.11
N GLU A 151 16.89 10.96 -2.69
CA GLU A 151 18.15 10.91 -3.47
C GLU A 151 18.58 9.47 -3.77
N SER A 152 18.50 8.58 -2.77
CA SER A 152 18.87 7.18 -2.94
C SER A 152 17.94 6.44 -3.91
N LEU A 153 16.64 6.77 -3.89
CA LEU A 153 15.67 6.23 -4.84
C LEU A 153 15.96 6.68 -6.27
N LYS A 154 16.16 7.97 -6.49
CA LYS A 154 16.47 8.57 -7.79
C LYS A 154 17.82 8.10 -8.36
N ALA A 155 18.78 7.78 -7.50
CA ALA A 155 20.05 7.18 -7.90
C ALA A 155 19.89 5.73 -8.42
N ARG A 156 18.88 5.00 -7.95
CA ARG A 156 18.55 3.63 -8.39
C ARG A 156 17.71 3.64 -9.67
N ASP A 157 16.71 4.51 -9.72
CA ASP A 157 15.86 4.73 -10.89
C ASP A 157 15.35 6.18 -10.87
N ARG A 158 15.58 6.94 -11.96
CA ARG A 158 15.15 8.34 -12.08
C ARG A 158 13.64 8.54 -12.05
N ALA A 159 12.86 7.50 -12.33
CA ALA A 159 11.40 7.52 -12.26
C ALA A 159 10.86 7.35 -10.82
N TRP A 160 11.72 6.96 -9.88
CA TRP A 160 11.38 6.77 -8.47
C TRP A 160 11.59 8.06 -7.68
N GLY A 161 11.00 8.13 -6.50
CA GLY A 161 11.17 9.25 -5.58
C GLY A 161 9.93 9.51 -4.74
N LEU A 162 10.07 10.39 -3.77
CA LEU A 162 8.97 10.77 -2.90
C LEU A 162 7.88 11.50 -3.69
N ARG A 163 6.63 11.29 -3.30
CA ARG A 163 5.46 11.89 -3.94
C ARG A 163 4.91 13.02 -3.07
N ASN A 164 4.43 14.08 -3.72
CA ASN A 164 3.72 15.16 -3.04
C ASN A 164 2.29 14.72 -2.71
N VAL A 165 1.84 15.01 -1.50
CA VAL A 165 0.46 14.73 -1.08
C VAL A 165 -0.53 15.45 -1.99
N ALA A 166 -0.25 16.70 -2.40
CA ALA A 166 -1.13 17.45 -3.31
C ALA A 166 -1.31 16.78 -4.68
N ASP A 167 -0.27 16.14 -5.23
CA ASP A 167 -0.38 15.41 -6.50
C ASP A 167 -1.25 14.15 -6.34
N LEU A 168 -1.18 13.49 -5.18
CA LEU A 168 -2.03 12.34 -4.85
C LEU A 168 -3.48 12.76 -4.64
N ASP A 169 -3.71 13.89 -3.96
CA ASP A 169 -5.06 14.45 -3.76
C ASP A 169 -5.72 14.77 -5.11
N ALA A 170 -4.98 15.35 -6.06
CA ALA A 170 -5.48 15.60 -7.41
C ALA A 170 -5.81 14.31 -8.18
N LEU A 171 -5.00 13.26 -8.03
CA LEU A 171 -5.32 11.93 -8.60
C LEU A 171 -6.57 11.33 -7.97
N ALA A 172 -6.72 11.46 -6.66
CA ALA A 172 -7.86 10.96 -5.91
C ALA A 172 -9.16 11.62 -6.36
N GLU A 173 -9.19 12.96 -6.37
CA GLU A 173 -10.37 13.75 -6.78
C GLU A 173 -10.86 13.37 -8.19
N ALA A 174 -9.93 13.17 -9.13
CA ALA A 174 -10.25 12.75 -10.49
C ALA A 174 -10.89 11.35 -10.59
N ARG A 175 -10.92 10.58 -9.49
CA ARG A 175 -11.49 9.20 -9.40
C ARG A 175 -12.58 9.11 -8.33
N ASN A 176 -13.13 10.23 -7.88
CA ASN A 176 -14.12 10.31 -6.80
C ASN A 176 -13.64 9.65 -5.50
N LEU A 177 -12.37 9.87 -5.18
CA LEU A 177 -11.75 9.49 -3.93
C LEU A 177 -11.35 10.78 -3.20
N ASN A 178 -11.75 10.93 -1.94
CA ASN A 178 -11.42 12.10 -1.14
C ASN A 178 -10.53 11.71 0.04
N ARG A 179 -9.47 12.49 0.31
CA ARG A 179 -8.63 12.25 1.48
C ARG A 179 -9.41 12.57 2.75
N THR A 180 -9.65 11.55 3.57
CA THR A 180 -10.45 11.64 4.81
C THR A 180 -9.60 11.58 6.06
N ALA A 181 -8.38 11.06 5.99
CA ALA A 181 -7.46 11.00 7.12
C ALA A 181 -6.00 11.14 6.70
N HIS A 182 -5.20 11.65 7.62
CA HIS A 182 -3.77 11.84 7.53
C HIS A 182 -3.19 11.54 8.92
N HIS A 183 -2.36 10.51 9.01
CA HIS A 183 -1.74 10.09 10.28
C HIS A 183 -0.23 10.21 10.18
N GLU A 184 0.37 10.88 11.15
CA GLU A 184 1.82 10.89 11.32
C GLU A 184 2.30 9.53 11.85
N MET A 185 3.38 9.03 11.25
CA MET A 185 3.93 7.71 11.55
C MET A 185 5.40 7.81 11.96
N PRO A 186 5.92 6.82 12.69
CA PRO A 186 7.35 6.78 13.02
C PRO A 186 8.24 6.91 11.78
N ALA A 187 9.45 7.45 11.99
CA ALA A 187 10.48 7.67 10.98
C ALA A 187 10.03 8.57 9.82
N ASN A 188 9.22 9.61 10.12
CA ASN A 188 8.75 10.62 9.17
C ASN A 188 7.96 10.02 7.98
N ASN A 189 7.23 8.93 8.25
CA ASN A 189 6.24 8.39 7.31
C ASN A 189 4.85 8.95 7.62
N LEU A 190 3.94 8.76 6.68
CA LEU A 190 2.52 9.10 6.82
C LEU A 190 1.66 7.89 6.43
N VAL A 191 0.46 7.82 7.01
CA VAL A 191 -0.67 7.08 6.45
C VAL A 191 -1.66 8.09 5.87
N LEU A 192 -1.95 7.96 4.58
CA LEU A 192 -2.96 8.75 3.89
C LEU A 192 -4.15 7.84 3.57
N VAL A 193 -5.35 8.27 3.93
CA VAL A 193 -6.58 7.51 3.70
C VAL A 193 -7.48 8.29 2.74
N TYR A 194 -7.81 7.68 1.64
CA TYR A 194 -8.75 8.20 0.65
C TYR A 194 -10.00 7.32 0.62
N ARG A 195 -11.19 7.91 0.71
CA ARG A 195 -12.44 7.15 0.64
C ARG A 195 -13.18 7.46 -0.64
N LYS A 196 -13.80 6.42 -1.20
CA LYS A 196 -14.66 6.53 -2.37
C LYS A 196 -15.96 7.27 -2.00
N ASP A 197 -16.37 8.20 -2.85
CA ASP A 197 -17.67 8.90 -2.73
C ASP A 197 -18.86 7.96 -2.95
#